data_f22529b505690dc1f4fc37ed763fe0de
#
_entry.id   f22529b505690dc1f4fc37ed763fe0de
#
_cell.length_a   1.000
_cell.length_b   1.000
_cell.length_c   1.000
_cell.angle_alpha   90.00
_cell.angle_beta   90.00
_cell.angle_gamma   90.00
#
_symmetry.space_group_name_H-M   'P 1'
#
loop_
_entity.id
_entity.type
_entity.pdbx_description
1 polymer ?
#
loop_
_entity_poly.entity_id
_entity_poly.type
_entity_poly.pdbx_seq_one_letter_code
_entity_poly.pdbx_strand_id
1 'polypeptide(L)'
;MYIKRHLETTIEKLNSCFKVLLVTGPRQVGKTTLLRRLAAVDRTYVTMDDISVRSLAMTEPALFLQRYKPPLLIDEIQLAPKLLPYLKMYVDEQGQNGDFWLTRSQTFELMHGVSESLAGRIGIVNLLGLSHGELIDRPAGPFVPENEFLLRRVEESPLLPMSDLFDQIWQGSMPALNSASEQDWNCYYSSYVQTFLQRDVKELAQVNDELQFYRFLCAAASYTGSMLN
;
A
#
# COMPACT_ATOMS: atom_id res chain seq x y z
N MET A 1 -8.78 -15.73 -3.74
CA MET A 1 -10.04 -14.95 -3.67
C MET A 1 -9.72 -13.51 -3.29
N TYR A 2 -10.40 -12.46 -3.83
CA TYR A 2 -10.16 -11.07 -3.42
C TYR A 2 -10.97 -10.77 -2.15
N ILE A 3 -10.31 -10.21 -1.15
CA ILE A 3 -10.95 -9.72 0.08
C ILE A 3 -11.17 -8.23 -0.09
N LYS A 4 -12.44 -7.79 0.05
CA LYS A 4 -12.82 -6.39 -0.10
C LYS A 4 -12.13 -5.50 0.93
N ARG A 5 -11.57 -4.37 0.46
CA ARG A 5 -10.84 -3.45 1.33
C ARG A 5 -11.74 -2.32 1.81
N HIS A 6 -11.65 -1.99 3.09
CA HIS A 6 -12.36 -0.85 3.66
C HIS A 6 -12.00 0.48 3.01
N LEU A 7 -10.78 0.59 2.49
CA LEU A 7 -10.28 1.80 1.83
C LEU A 7 -10.84 2.04 0.43
N GLU A 8 -11.59 1.10 -0.17
CA GLU A 8 -12.16 1.28 -1.52
C GLU A 8 -12.98 2.56 -1.63
N THR A 9 -13.92 2.78 -0.71
CA THR A 9 -14.76 3.99 -0.68
C THR A 9 -13.98 5.28 -0.44
N THR A 10 -12.89 5.21 0.33
CA THR A 10 -11.99 6.35 0.55
C THR A 10 -11.21 6.67 -0.71
N ILE A 11 -10.73 5.67 -1.43
CA ILE A 11 -10.04 5.82 -2.71
C ILE A 11 -10.96 6.47 -3.74
N GLU A 12 -12.22 6.04 -3.85
CA GLU A 12 -13.20 6.62 -4.76
C GLU A 12 -13.47 8.10 -4.44
N LYS A 13 -13.62 8.44 -3.16
CA LYS A 13 -13.77 9.84 -2.72
C LYS A 13 -12.55 10.69 -3.06
N LEU A 14 -11.34 10.19 -2.78
CA LEU A 14 -10.12 10.92 -3.09
C LEU A 14 -9.92 11.06 -4.60
N ASN A 15 -10.29 10.05 -5.38
CA ASN A 15 -10.26 10.11 -6.84
C ASN A 15 -11.14 11.22 -7.41
N SER A 16 -12.28 11.51 -6.78
CA SER A 16 -13.15 12.61 -7.20
C SER A 16 -12.66 14.00 -6.76
N CYS A 17 -11.75 14.06 -5.77
CA CYS A 17 -11.27 15.33 -5.20
C CYS A 17 -9.88 15.73 -5.70
N PHE A 18 -9.01 14.76 -6.02
CA PHE A 18 -7.62 15.01 -6.34
C PHE A 18 -7.27 14.53 -7.76
N LYS A 19 -6.38 15.28 -8.41
CA LYS A 19 -5.87 14.93 -9.74
C LYS A 19 -4.94 13.73 -9.71
N VAL A 20 -4.22 13.56 -8.59
CA VAL A 20 -3.30 12.45 -8.34
C VAL A 20 -3.72 11.71 -7.09
N LEU A 21 -3.75 10.39 -7.14
CA LEU A 21 -3.93 9.51 -5.99
C LEU A 21 -2.66 8.69 -5.78
N LEU A 22 -2.13 8.65 -4.57
CA LEU A 22 -1.02 7.79 -4.18
C LEU A 22 -1.49 6.77 -3.15
N VAL A 23 -1.34 5.49 -3.47
CA VAL A 23 -1.50 4.39 -2.53
C VAL A 23 -0.12 3.90 -2.11
N THR A 24 0.22 4.15 -0.85
CA THR A 24 1.46 3.69 -0.22
C THR A 24 1.18 2.55 0.77
N GLY A 25 2.21 1.89 1.23
CA GLY A 25 2.09 0.82 2.24
C GLY A 25 3.12 -0.29 2.05
N PRO A 26 3.20 -1.23 3.00
CA PRO A 26 4.16 -2.34 2.95
C PRO A 26 4.06 -3.14 1.64
N ARG A 27 5.10 -3.92 1.34
CA ARG A 27 5.06 -4.87 0.22
C ARG A 27 3.99 -5.93 0.46
N GLN A 28 3.43 -6.46 -0.64
CA GLN A 28 2.48 -7.59 -0.65
C GLN A 28 1.15 -7.37 0.08
N VAL A 29 0.83 -6.14 0.52
CA VAL A 29 -0.48 -5.82 1.11
C VAL A 29 -1.61 -5.65 0.08
N GLY A 30 -1.30 -5.77 -1.23
CA GLY A 30 -2.29 -5.76 -2.31
C GLY A 30 -2.58 -4.39 -2.91
N LYS A 31 -1.67 -3.41 -2.86
CA LYS A 31 -1.84 -2.06 -3.45
C LYS A 31 -2.25 -2.11 -4.93
N THR A 32 -1.43 -2.75 -5.74
CA THR A 32 -1.66 -2.88 -7.19
C THR A 32 -2.94 -3.66 -7.49
N THR A 33 -3.21 -4.73 -6.74
CA THR A 33 -4.43 -5.55 -6.88
C THR A 33 -5.67 -4.71 -6.60
N LEU A 34 -5.66 -3.92 -5.51
CA LEU A 34 -6.75 -3.02 -5.15
C LEU A 34 -7.01 -1.99 -6.24
N LEU A 35 -5.97 -1.27 -6.68
CA LEU A 35 -6.12 -0.23 -7.69
C LEU A 35 -6.53 -0.79 -9.04
N ARG A 36 -5.98 -1.92 -9.48
CA ARG A 36 -6.41 -2.57 -10.74
C ARG A 36 -7.86 -3.05 -10.70
N ARG A 37 -8.35 -3.43 -9.52
CA ARG A 37 -9.76 -3.80 -9.36
C ARG A 37 -10.69 -2.59 -9.42
N LEU A 38 -10.29 -1.45 -8.86
CA LEU A 38 -11.06 -0.21 -8.88
C LEU A 38 -10.91 0.57 -10.17
N ALA A 39 -9.89 0.26 -10.96
CA ALA A 39 -9.61 0.96 -12.21
C ALA A 39 -10.78 0.79 -13.20
N ALA A 40 -11.22 1.90 -13.77
CA ALA A 40 -12.11 1.89 -14.92
C ALA A 40 -11.44 1.21 -16.13
N VAL A 41 -12.24 0.72 -17.06
CA VAL A 41 -11.77 -0.06 -18.23
C VAL A 41 -10.79 0.75 -19.10
N ASP A 42 -10.92 2.06 -19.13
CA ASP A 42 -10.10 2.99 -19.91
C ASP A 42 -8.79 3.41 -19.21
N ARG A 43 -8.60 3.05 -17.92
CA ARG A 43 -7.37 3.39 -17.19
C ARG A 43 -6.21 2.49 -17.63
N THR A 44 -5.24 3.09 -18.27
CA THR A 44 -4.01 2.40 -18.66
C THR A 44 -3.18 2.04 -17.42
N TYR A 45 -2.63 0.82 -17.39
CA TYR A 45 -1.71 0.36 -16.35
C TYR A 45 -0.30 0.26 -16.90
N VAL A 46 0.67 0.85 -16.19
CA VAL A 46 2.10 0.69 -16.43
C VAL A 46 2.84 0.42 -15.14
N THR A 47 3.90 -0.36 -15.19
CA THR A 47 4.77 -0.62 -14.03
C THR A 47 6.19 -0.17 -14.29
N MET A 48 6.81 0.43 -13.29
CA MET A 48 8.22 0.81 -13.31
C MET A 48 9.16 -0.39 -13.05
N ASP A 49 8.61 -1.56 -12.74
CA ASP A 49 9.39 -2.81 -12.74
C ASP A 49 9.82 -3.21 -14.15
N ASP A 50 9.07 -2.82 -15.19
CA ASP A 50 9.49 -2.97 -16.58
C ASP A 50 10.64 -1.99 -16.87
N ILE A 51 11.79 -2.56 -17.21
CA ILE A 51 13.02 -1.80 -17.45
C ILE A 51 12.87 -0.83 -18.62
N SER A 52 12.15 -1.19 -19.68
CA SER A 52 11.96 -0.37 -20.87
C SER A 52 11.06 0.83 -20.56
N VAL A 53 9.98 0.60 -19.85
CA VAL A 53 9.04 1.64 -19.39
C VAL A 53 9.74 2.59 -18.42
N ARG A 54 10.47 2.04 -17.44
CA ARG A 54 11.25 2.82 -16.47
C ARG A 54 12.34 3.65 -17.15
N SER A 55 13.06 3.08 -18.11
CA SER A 55 14.08 3.81 -18.87
C SER A 55 13.47 5.02 -19.58
N LEU A 56 12.36 4.85 -20.28
CA LEU A 56 11.64 5.95 -20.93
C LEU A 56 11.21 7.03 -19.92
N ALA A 57 10.63 6.63 -18.78
CA ALA A 57 10.19 7.55 -17.73
C ALA A 57 11.36 8.35 -17.11
N MET A 58 12.56 7.77 -17.07
CA MET A 58 13.74 8.39 -16.47
C MET A 58 14.56 9.23 -17.45
N THR A 59 14.60 8.87 -18.74
CA THR A 59 15.39 9.57 -19.76
C THR A 59 14.59 10.62 -20.50
N GLU A 60 13.31 10.31 -20.81
CA GLU A 60 12.41 11.16 -21.61
C GLU A 60 11.01 11.24 -20.99
N PRO A 61 10.87 11.86 -19.78
CA PRO A 61 9.58 11.89 -19.07
C PRO A 61 8.44 12.56 -19.86
N ALA A 62 8.75 13.56 -20.67
CA ALA A 62 7.77 14.22 -21.55
C ALA A 62 7.21 13.26 -22.60
N LEU A 63 8.08 12.47 -23.24
CA LEU A 63 7.67 11.44 -24.20
C LEU A 63 6.89 10.32 -23.53
N PHE A 64 7.26 9.95 -22.30
CA PHE A 64 6.49 9.00 -21.50
C PHE A 64 5.04 9.44 -21.35
N LEU A 65 4.76 10.70 -20.96
CA LEU A 65 3.42 11.25 -20.80
C LEU A 65 2.67 11.43 -22.13
N GLN A 66 3.38 11.62 -23.24
CA GLN A 66 2.75 11.59 -24.57
C GLN A 66 2.29 10.21 -24.98
N ARG A 67 3.07 9.17 -24.63
CA ARG A 67 2.76 7.77 -24.93
C ARG A 67 1.68 7.20 -24.03
N TYR A 68 1.75 7.48 -22.73
CA TYR A 68 0.84 6.96 -21.71
C TYR A 68 -0.03 8.11 -21.19
N LYS A 69 -1.17 8.32 -21.84
CA LYS A 69 -2.10 9.39 -21.47
C LYS A 69 -2.99 8.98 -20.28
N PRO A 70 -3.45 9.95 -19.46
CA PRO A 70 -4.47 9.70 -18.47
C PRO A 70 -5.81 9.22 -19.09
N PRO A 71 -6.62 8.46 -18.31
CA PRO A 71 -6.37 8.06 -16.94
C PRO A 71 -5.29 6.95 -16.85
N LEU A 72 -4.31 7.14 -15.97
CA LEU A 72 -3.10 6.31 -15.91
C LEU A 72 -2.84 5.79 -14.49
N LEU A 73 -2.55 4.49 -14.36
CA LEU A 73 -2.05 3.87 -13.13
C LEU A 73 -0.58 3.54 -13.32
N ILE A 74 0.27 4.17 -12.51
CA ILE A 74 1.73 3.97 -12.51
C ILE A 74 2.11 3.21 -11.24
N ASP A 75 2.57 1.98 -11.42
CA ASP A 75 2.99 1.11 -10.33
C ASP A 75 4.48 1.30 -10.01
N GLU A 76 4.83 1.31 -8.72
CA GLU A 76 6.20 1.49 -8.18
C GLU A 76 6.87 2.80 -8.65
N ILE A 77 6.17 3.93 -8.51
CA ILE A 77 6.63 5.27 -8.97
C ILE A 77 7.99 5.69 -8.39
N GLN A 78 8.39 5.16 -7.21
CA GLN A 78 9.69 5.45 -6.62
C GLN A 78 10.87 5.05 -7.51
N LEU A 79 10.67 4.12 -8.44
CA LEU A 79 11.69 3.72 -9.41
C LEU A 79 11.88 4.74 -10.55
N ALA A 80 10.99 5.74 -10.67
CA ALA A 80 11.05 6.79 -11.69
C ALA A 80 10.86 8.19 -11.10
N PRO A 81 11.72 8.64 -10.16
CA PRO A 81 11.54 9.92 -9.46
C PRO A 81 11.59 11.13 -10.42
N LYS A 82 12.30 11.04 -11.53
CA LYS A 82 12.37 12.12 -12.54
C LYS A 82 11.03 12.39 -13.24
N LEU A 83 10.07 11.46 -13.14
CA LEU A 83 8.73 11.66 -13.71
C LEU A 83 7.88 12.63 -12.87
N LEU A 84 8.12 12.74 -11.56
CA LEU A 84 7.29 13.54 -10.65
C LEU A 84 7.15 15.04 -11.03
N PRO A 85 8.22 15.76 -11.41
CA PRO A 85 8.11 17.14 -11.87
C PRO A 85 7.25 17.28 -13.13
N TYR A 86 7.31 16.32 -14.05
CA TYR A 86 6.52 16.32 -15.28
C TYR A 86 5.06 16.00 -15.02
N LEU A 87 4.77 15.09 -14.09
CA LEU A 87 3.40 14.85 -13.60
C LEU A 87 2.82 16.13 -13.00
N LYS A 88 3.62 16.86 -12.20
CA LYS A 88 3.19 18.15 -11.64
C LYS A 88 2.84 19.14 -12.74
N MET A 89 3.72 19.34 -13.73
CA MET A 89 3.45 20.24 -14.84
C MET A 89 2.17 19.87 -15.58
N TYR A 90 2.01 18.59 -15.93
CA TYR A 90 0.82 18.09 -16.59
C TYR A 90 -0.45 18.39 -15.78
N VAL A 91 -0.43 18.09 -14.48
CA VAL A 91 -1.56 18.27 -13.56
C VAL A 91 -1.92 19.76 -13.40
N ASP A 92 -0.92 20.64 -13.41
CA ASP A 92 -1.15 22.09 -13.28
C ASP A 92 -1.77 22.68 -14.56
N GLU A 93 -1.33 22.23 -15.73
CA GLU A 93 -1.78 22.77 -17.01
C GLU A 93 -3.15 22.26 -17.46
N GLN A 94 -3.37 20.95 -17.35
CA GLN A 94 -4.55 20.32 -17.98
C GLN A 94 -5.15 19.14 -17.19
N GLY A 95 -4.61 18.85 -16.00
CA GLY A 95 -5.02 17.68 -15.23
C GLY A 95 -6.45 17.76 -14.71
N GLN A 96 -7.14 16.62 -14.75
CA GLN A 96 -8.47 16.40 -14.18
C GLN A 96 -8.41 15.51 -12.95
N ASN A 97 -9.44 15.54 -12.11
CA ASN A 97 -9.50 14.66 -10.94
C ASN A 97 -9.47 13.19 -11.36
N GLY A 98 -8.63 12.43 -10.67
CA GLY A 98 -8.48 11.01 -10.96
C GLY A 98 -7.54 10.66 -12.12
N ASP A 99 -6.88 11.61 -12.76
CA ASP A 99 -6.02 11.35 -13.91
C ASP A 99 -4.90 10.36 -13.62
N PHE A 100 -4.23 10.51 -12.47
CA PHE A 100 -3.08 9.67 -12.14
C PHE A 100 -3.30 8.91 -10.85
N TRP A 101 -3.13 7.60 -10.92
CA TRP A 101 -3.01 6.72 -9.77
C TRP A 101 -1.58 6.21 -9.67
N LEU A 102 -1.01 6.34 -8.50
CA LEU A 102 0.36 5.95 -8.23
C LEU A 102 0.39 4.91 -7.13
N THR A 103 1.24 3.90 -7.25
CA THR A 103 1.57 3.05 -6.13
C THR A 103 3.02 3.24 -5.72
N ARG A 104 3.28 2.88 -4.46
CA ARG A 104 4.60 2.95 -3.89
C ARG A 104 4.76 1.98 -2.72
N SER A 105 5.87 1.27 -2.65
CA SER A 105 6.31 0.61 -1.43
C SER A 105 6.85 1.64 -0.45
N GLN A 106 6.62 1.44 0.87
CA GLN A 106 7.10 2.36 1.90
C GLN A 106 8.63 2.42 1.91
N THR A 107 9.19 3.53 1.46
CA THR A 107 10.56 3.94 1.73
C THR A 107 10.55 5.37 2.24
N PHE A 108 11.20 5.66 3.35
CA PHE A 108 11.11 6.93 4.10
C PHE A 108 11.62 8.14 3.29
N GLU A 109 12.65 7.97 2.48
CA GLU A 109 13.34 9.09 1.82
C GLU A 109 12.53 9.80 0.72
N LEU A 110 11.64 9.10 0.04
CA LEU A 110 10.89 9.68 -1.08
C LEU A 110 9.57 10.37 -0.68
N MET A 111 9.17 10.33 0.60
CA MET A 111 8.03 11.15 1.06
C MET A 111 8.30 12.63 0.83
N HIS A 112 9.55 13.09 0.98
CA HIS A 112 9.92 14.48 0.71
C HIS A 112 9.72 14.85 -0.76
N GLY A 113 10.20 14.08 -1.73
CA GLY A 113 10.09 14.43 -3.15
C GLY A 113 8.66 14.44 -3.71
N VAL A 114 7.81 13.49 -3.29
CA VAL A 114 6.40 13.45 -3.73
C VAL A 114 5.58 14.53 -3.04
N SER A 115 5.76 14.73 -1.74
CA SER A 115 5.02 15.75 -0.98
C SER A 115 5.42 17.17 -1.40
N GLU A 116 6.68 17.42 -1.75
CA GLU A 116 7.13 18.73 -2.23
C GLU A 116 6.63 19.03 -3.64
N SER A 117 6.71 18.07 -4.56
CA SER A 117 6.35 18.32 -5.97
C SER A 117 4.84 18.33 -6.22
N LEU A 118 4.04 17.52 -5.50
CA LEU A 118 2.59 17.37 -5.73
C LEU A 118 1.73 17.89 -4.58
N ALA A 119 2.28 18.73 -3.68
CA ALA A 119 1.54 19.31 -2.57
C ALA A 119 0.24 20.00 -3.03
N GLY A 120 -0.88 19.70 -2.36
CA GLY A 120 -2.22 20.21 -2.70
C GLY A 120 -2.89 19.58 -3.92
N ARG A 121 -2.21 18.69 -4.65
CA ARG A 121 -2.69 18.02 -5.86
C ARG A 121 -2.91 16.52 -5.70
N ILE A 122 -2.41 15.97 -4.59
CA ILE A 122 -2.34 14.54 -4.35
C ILE A 122 -3.15 14.13 -3.12
N GLY A 123 -3.99 13.12 -3.29
CA GLY A 123 -4.60 12.37 -2.18
C GLY A 123 -3.72 11.18 -1.83
N ILE A 124 -3.37 11.01 -0.57
CA ILE A 124 -2.50 9.92 -0.11
C ILE A 124 -3.28 8.95 0.75
N VAL A 125 -3.18 7.66 0.43
CA VAL A 125 -3.78 6.55 1.18
C VAL A 125 -2.68 5.59 1.60
N ASN A 126 -2.65 5.24 2.88
CA ASN A 126 -1.77 4.20 3.38
C ASN A 126 -2.53 2.88 3.53
N LEU A 127 -2.24 1.92 2.66
CA LEU A 127 -2.83 0.58 2.68
C LEU A 127 -1.97 -0.33 3.57
N LEU A 128 -2.56 -0.80 4.65
CA LEU A 128 -1.96 -1.80 5.55
C LEU A 128 -2.40 -3.22 5.19
N GLY A 129 -1.98 -4.21 5.97
CA GLY A 129 -2.52 -5.56 5.89
C GLY A 129 -4.03 -5.60 6.08
N LEU A 130 -4.62 -6.77 5.98
CA LEU A 130 -6.06 -6.96 6.19
C LEU A 130 -6.44 -6.69 7.65
N SER A 131 -7.47 -5.90 7.86
CA SER A 131 -8.07 -5.73 9.18
C SER A 131 -8.95 -6.94 9.52
N HIS A 132 -9.20 -7.17 10.81
CA HIS A 132 -10.16 -8.18 11.25
C HIS A 132 -11.53 -8.00 10.58
N GLY A 133 -12.02 -6.75 10.50
CA GLY A 133 -13.28 -6.43 9.82
C GLY A 133 -13.30 -6.84 8.35
N GLU A 134 -12.21 -6.64 7.61
CA GLU A 134 -12.08 -7.09 6.22
C GLU A 134 -12.08 -8.62 6.10
N LEU A 135 -11.46 -9.33 7.07
CA LEU A 135 -11.42 -10.79 7.08
C LEU A 135 -12.80 -11.43 7.29
N ILE A 136 -13.65 -10.80 8.09
CA ILE A 136 -15.02 -11.29 8.38
C ILE A 136 -16.09 -10.57 7.55
N ASP A 137 -15.69 -9.88 6.49
CA ASP A 137 -16.58 -9.11 5.59
C ASP A 137 -17.52 -8.14 6.32
N ARG A 138 -17.00 -7.48 7.37
CA ARG A 138 -17.77 -6.48 8.13
C ARG A 138 -17.59 -5.08 7.52
N PRO A 139 -18.67 -4.29 7.39
CA PRO A 139 -18.57 -2.92 6.89
C PRO A 139 -17.62 -2.05 7.70
N ALA A 140 -16.86 -1.19 7.02
CA ALA A 140 -16.09 -0.14 7.68
C ALA A 140 -17.03 0.87 8.33
N GLY A 141 -16.64 1.34 9.50
CA GLY A 141 -17.35 2.43 10.17
C GLY A 141 -16.44 3.10 11.20
N PRO A 142 -16.66 4.39 11.49
CA PRO A 142 -15.90 5.06 12.52
C PRO A 142 -16.17 4.40 13.89
N PHE A 143 -15.19 4.47 14.76
CA PHE A 143 -15.40 4.17 16.17
C PHE A 143 -16.17 5.34 16.81
N VAL A 144 -17.40 5.07 17.25
CA VAL A 144 -18.25 6.05 17.94
C VAL A 144 -18.34 5.65 19.41
N PRO A 145 -17.81 6.45 20.37
CA PRO A 145 -17.76 6.12 21.78
C PRO A 145 -19.10 6.43 22.49
N GLU A 146 -20.21 6.00 21.90
CA GLU A 146 -21.56 6.15 22.47
C GLU A 146 -22.06 4.78 22.93
N ASN A 147 -22.66 4.73 24.12
CA ASN A 147 -23.10 3.46 24.71
C ASN A 147 -24.05 2.67 23.82
N GLU A 148 -25.02 3.33 23.22
CA GLU A 148 -26.00 2.69 22.33
C GLU A 148 -25.30 2.08 21.10
N PHE A 149 -24.38 2.80 20.51
CA PHE A 149 -23.59 2.31 19.37
C PHE A 149 -22.71 1.12 19.76
N LEU A 150 -22.05 1.17 20.92
CA LEU A 150 -21.19 0.10 21.40
C LEU A 150 -21.99 -1.17 21.74
N LEU A 151 -23.14 -1.03 22.42
CA LEU A 151 -24.02 -2.16 22.74
C LEU A 151 -24.52 -2.84 21.46
N ARG A 152 -25.02 -2.07 20.49
CA ARG A 152 -25.43 -2.62 19.20
C ARG A 152 -24.30 -3.37 18.50
N ARG A 153 -23.08 -2.83 18.52
CA ARG A 153 -21.92 -3.50 17.92
C ARG A 153 -21.57 -4.80 18.61
N VAL A 154 -21.74 -4.90 19.93
CA VAL A 154 -21.54 -6.15 20.68
C VAL A 154 -22.58 -7.17 20.29
N GLU A 155 -23.85 -6.78 20.19
CA GLU A 155 -24.96 -7.68 19.80
C GLU A 155 -24.79 -8.21 18.36
N GLU A 156 -24.38 -7.34 17.43
CA GLU A 156 -24.14 -7.69 16.03
C GLU A 156 -22.80 -8.43 15.80
N SER A 157 -21.94 -8.52 16.82
CA SER A 157 -20.62 -9.12 16.66
C SER A 157 -20.70 -10.63 16.93
N PRO A 158 -20.23 -11.47 16.00
CA PRO A 158 -20.08 -12.88 16.31
C PRO A 158 -19.07 -13.05 17.45
N LEU A 159 -19.36 -13.96 18.38
CA LEU A 159 -18.40 -14.34 19.39
C LEU A 159 -17.23 -15.05 18.71
N LEU A 160 -16.05 -14.48 18.84
CA LEU A 160 -14.82 -15.10 18.37
C LEU A 160 -14.20 -15.90 19.50
N PRO A 161 -14.07 -17.24 19.37
CA PRO A 161 -13.32 -18.04 20.32
C PRO A 161 -11.91 -17.50 20.51
N MET A 162 -11.38 -17.61 21.73
CA MET A 162 -10.04 -17.12 22.03
C MET A 162 -8.97 -17.85 21.20
N SER A 163 -9.14 -19.14 20.93
CA SER A 163 -8.30 -19.90 20.02
C SER A 163 -8.20 -19.27 18.64
N ASP A 164 -9.35 -18.96 18.05
CA ASP A 164 -9.43 -18.40 16.69
C ASP A 164 -8.81 -17.01 16.60
N LEU A 165 -8.93 -16.22 17.69
CA LEU A 165 -8.27 -14.93 17.80
C LEU A 165 -6.73 -15.09 17.80
N PHE A 166 -6.20 -16.04 18.58
CA PHE A 166 -4.77 -16.30 18.59
C PHE A 166 -4.26 -16.86 17.27
N ASP A 167 -5.03 -17.74 16.64
CA ASP A 167 -4.70 -18.27 15.31
C ASP A 167 -4.66 -17.14 14.26
N GLN A 168 -5.61 -16.21 14.32
CA GLN A 168 -5.61 -15.04 13.44
C GLN A 168 -4.41 -14.11 13.69
N ILE A 169 -4.07 -13.86 14.96
CA ILE A 169 -2.87 -13.07 15.32
C ILE A 169 -1.61 -13.75 14.79
N TRP A 170 -1.51 -15.08 14.95
CA TRP A 170 -0.38 -15.88 14.47
C TRP A 170 -0.30 -15.87 12.95
N GLN A 171 -1.40 -16.06 12.24
CA GLN A 171 -1.45 -16.05 10.77
C GLN A 171 -1.08 -14.67 10.20
N GLY A 172 -1.44 -13.61 10.92
CA GLY A 172 -1.17 -12.23 10.52
C GLY A 172 -2.13 -11.71 9.46
N SER A 173 -1.84 -10.52 8.97
CA SER A 173 -2.74 -9.71 8.15
C SER A 173 -2.41 -9.69 6.65
N MET A 174 -1.48 -10.53 6.19
CA MET A 174 -1.07 -10.54 4.78
C MET A 174 -2.13 -11.18 3.88
N PRO A 175 -2.55 -10.51 2.78
CA PRO A 175 -3.60 -11.03 1.91
C PRO A 175 -3.32 -12.43 1.35
N ALA A 176 -2.06 -12.73 1.03
CA ALA A 176 -1.68 -14.03 0.49
C ALA A 176 -2.03 -15.17 1.44
N LEU A 177 -1.76 -15.01 2.75
CA LEU A 177 -2.06 -16.02 3.77
C LEU A 177 -3.54 -16.15 4.10
N ASN A 178 -4.33 -15.11 3.81
CA ASN A 178 -5.76 -15.08 4.14
C ASN A 178 -6.65 -15.36 2.92
N SER A 179 -6.10 -15.39 1.72
CA SER A 179 -6.86 -15.63 0.48
C SER A 179 -6.67 -17.03 -0.11
N ALA A 180 -5.61 -17.74 0.26
CA ALA A 180 -5.25 -19.08 -0.21
C ALA A 180 -5.33 -20.09 0.96
N SER A 181 -6.00 -21.22 0.74
CA SER A 181 -6.22 -22.25 1.77
C SER A 181 -4.99 -23.11 2.11
N GLU A 182 -3.87 -22.97 1.41
CA GLU A 182 -2.73 -23.91 1.50
C GLU A 182 -1.36 -23.25 1.56
N GLN A 183 -1.27 -21.94 1.83
CA GLN A 183 0.04 -21.30 1.88
C GLN A 183 0.71 -21.52 3.24
N ASP A 184 1.86 -22.20 3.24
CA ASP A 184 2.65 -22.42 4.45
C ASP A 184 3.15 -21.10 5.03
N TRP A 185 2.78 -20.83 6.27
CA TRP A 185 3.09 -19.62 7.02
C TRP A 185 4.62 -19.40 7.14
N ASN A 186 5.38 -20.46 7.50
CA ASN A 186 6.83 -20.36 7.67
C ASN A 186 7.51 -20.05 6.35
N CYS A 187 7.12 -20.73 5.28
CA CYS A 187 7.64 -20.51 3.94
C CYS A 187 7.38 -19.07 3.48
N TYR A 188 6.15 -18.57 3.69
CA TYR A 188 5.77 -17.22 3.30
C TYR A 188 6.58 -16.16 4.05
N TYR A 189 6.60 -16.18 5.38
CA TYR A 189 7.29 -15.14 6.15
C TYR A 189 8.80 -15.22 6.06
N SER A 190 9.38 -16.42 5.93
CA SER A 190 10.83 -16.56 5.68
C SER A 190 11.23 -15.89 4.36
N SER A 191 10.48 -16.11 3.29
CA SER A 191 10.70 -15.47 2.00
C SER A 191 10.44 -13.96 2.06
N TYR A 192 9.39 -13.54 2.76
CA TYR A 192 9.06 -12.12 2.94
C TYR A 192 10.19 -11.36 3.65
N VAL A 193 10.67 -11.88 4.79
CA VAL A 193 11.77 -11.27 5.56
C VAL A 193 13.05 -11.21 4.73
N GLN A 194 13.39 -12.29 4.03
CA GLN A 194 14.56 -12.30 3.16
C GLN A 194 14.47 -11.22 2.06
N THR A 195 13.33 -11.12 1.39
CA THR A 195 13.11 -10.10 0.36
C THR A 195 13.16 -8.68 0.93
N PHE A 196 12.56 -8.47 2.12
CA PHE A 196 12.59 -7.20 2.83
C PHE A 196 14.02 -6.78 3.18
N LEU A 197 14.83 -7.68 3.73
CA LEU A 197 16.23 -7.41 4.06
C LEU A 197 17.05 -7.05 2.82
N GLN A 198 16.90 -7.81 1.75
CA GLN A 198 17.70 -7.62 0.53
C GLN A 198 17.34 -6.37 -0.28
N ARG A 199 16.11 -5.90 -0.22
CA ARG A 199 15.64 -4.75 -1.00
C ARG A 199 15.45 -3.50 -0.14
N ASP A 200 14.53 -3.58 0.82
CA ASP A 200 14.10 -2.37 1.52
C ASP A 200 15.12 -1.88 2.55
N VAL A 201 15.76 -2.81 3.26
CA VAL A 201 16.75 -2.44 4.29
C VAL A 201 18.03 -1.93 3.66
N LYS A 202 18.51 -2.54 2.58
CA LYS A 202 19.70 -2.06 1.86
C LYS A 202 19.51 -0.66 1.27
N GLU A 203 18.33 -0.40 0.73
CA GLU A 203 18.02 0.92 0.16
C GLU A 203 17.90 2.01 1.25
N LEU A 204 17.37 1.65 2.43
CA LEU A 204 17.04 2.64 3.48
C LEU A 204 18.20 3.04 4.37
N ALA A 205 19.04 2.10 4.77
CA ALA A 205 19.89 2.31 5.94
C ALA A 205 21.39 2.20 5.65
N GLN A 206 21.81 1.99 4.39
CA GLN A 206 23.21 1.64 4.10
C GLN A 206 23.73 0.51 5.04
N VAL A 207 22.80 -0.38 5.47
CA VAL A 207 23.12 -1.49 6.37
C VAL A 207 24.01 -2.47 5.61
N ASN A 208 25.27 -2.50 5.98
CA ASN A 208 26.26 -3.40 5.38
C ASN A 208 26.16 -4.83 5.93
N ASP A 209 25.45 -5.03 7.05
CA ASP A 209 25.33 -6.33 7.72
C ASP A 209 23.86 -6.75 7.86
N GLU A 210 23.41 -7.59 6.93
CA GLU A 210 22.05 -8.16 6.91
C GLU A 210 21.78 -9.01 8.15
N LEU A 211 22.80 -9.74 8.66
CA LEU A 211 22.67 -10.62 9.82
C LEU A 211 22.45 -9.79 11.11
N GLN A 212 23.15 -8.69 11.24
CA GLN A 212 22.99 -7.80 12.38
C GLN A 212 21.58 -7.18 12.39
N PHE A 213 21.09 -6.77 11.22
CA PHE A 213 19.73 -6.25 11.11
C PHE A 213 18.67 -7.33 11.38
N TYR A 214 18.87 -8.56 10.91
CA TYR A 214 17.98 -9.67 11.23
C TYR A 214 17.94 -9.95 12.75
N ARG A 215 19.08 -9.93 13.43
CA ARG A 215 19.13 -10.06 14.89
C ARG A 215 18.39 -8.92 15.60
N PHE A 216 18.51 -7.69 15.07
CA PHE A 216 17.73 -6.55 15.57
C PHE A 216 16.22 -6.78 15.39
N LEU A 217 15.76 -7.29 14.23
CA LEU A 217 14.34 -7.62 14.04
C LEU A 217 13.84 -8.68 15.03
N CYS A 218 14.63 -9.73 15.27
CA CYS A 218 14.30 -10.76 16.26
C CYS A 218 14.20 -10.16 17.68
N ALA A 219 15.13 -9.31 18.05
CA ALA A 219 15.10 -8.62 19.32
C ALA A 219 13.88 -7.70 19.43
N ALA A 220 13.61 -6.87 18.42
CA ALA A 220 12.45 -5.98 18.39
C ALA A 220 11.12 -6.75 18.48
N ALA A 221 11.03 -7.89 17.79
CA ALA A 221 9.86 -8.77 17.85
C ALA A 221 9.61 -9.31 19.27
N SER A 222 10.68 -9.64 20.02
CA SER A 222 10.58 -10.12 21.40
C SER A 222 10.06 -9.07 22.38
N TYR A 223 10.18 -7.79 22.02
CA TYR A 223 9.65 -6.67 22.80
C TYR A 223 8.23 -6.25 22.41
N THR A 224 7.60 -6.93 21.48
CA THR A 224 6.22 -6.63 21.07
C THR A 224 5.28 -6.73 22.28
N GLY A 225 4.54 -5.64 22.55
CA GLY A 225 3.66 -5.53 23.71
C GLY A 225 4.34 -5.08 25.01
N SER A 226 5.65 -4.83 25.00
CA SER A 226 6.41 -4.30 26.13
C SER A 226 6.68 -2.80 25.98
N MET A 227 6.89 -2.10 27.10
CA MET A 227 7.36 -0.72 27.06
C MET A 227 8.85 -0.69 26.70
N LEU A 228 9.20 0.13 25.72
CA LEU A 228 10.59 0.44 25.40
C LEU A 228 11.10 1.48 26.41
N ASN A 229 12.14 1.13 27.15
CA ASN A 229 12.91 2.04 28.01
C ASN A 229 14.19 2.45 27.30
#